data_eb792ac021ab529cc1c4e9fcd77a4ddc
#
_entry.id   eb792ac021ab529cc1c4e9fcd77a4ddc
#
_cell.length_a   1.000
_cell.length_b   1.000
_cell.length_c   1.000
_cell.angle_alpha   90.00
_cell.angle_beta   90.00
_cell.angle_gamma   90.00
#
_symmetry.space_group_name_H-M   'P 1'
#
loop_
_entity.id
_entity.type
_entity.pdbx_description
1 polymer ?
#
loop_
_entity_poly.entity_id
_entity_poly.type
_entity_poly.pdbx_seq_one_letter_code
_entity_poly.pdbx_strand_id
1 'polypeptide(L)'
;LHESEIPPLGKTFLSGIHYLIPIFILVYLLLIERWTAASAVFYSILSLMVIILVREVLAAKKKNLSPFGGLKFGINEIIAGLEKGAINMISVAIAIATAGIIVGAVASTGLSNNLIIIVEAISGGNVIILLALTAVLCIILGMGLPTTANYLVVAALMAHVVVEVGAASGYVFPLIAVHLYVFYFGLMADVTPPVGLASYAAAAISRADPIKTGIQAFWYSLRTGILPIVFIFNSELLLIGIKSIWHGLMVITTSLIAILVFSAATQGWFINKLRWYEIIIFILISLTLFRPDYVLDKFYPNYEYEQLQINNLQFINLKSDRDVHIRVTRRTEYGDRYKLFVINKDSFKENYSLEEYGINLVDKEGRMTVDTLKWNGLAKKSGVETGDVISEFKTEILDRPNKAIVYPFALISVSYTHLTLPTNREV
;
A
#
# COMPACT_ATOMS: atom_id res chain seq x y z
N LEU A 1 -35.25 -6.51 5.68
CA LEU A 1 -35.81 -5.55 6.64
C LEU A 1 -36.94 -4.81 5.96
N HIS A 2 -38.11 -4.78 6.59
CA HIS A 2 -39.24 -3.98 6.12
C HIS A 2 -38.85 -2.50 6.24
N GLU A 3 -39.30 -1.64 5.30
CA GLU A 3 -39.02 -0.19 5.34
C GLU A 3 -39.43 0.48 6.66
N SER A 4 -40.45 -0.06 7.34
CA SER A 4 -40.90 0.38 8.66
C SER A 4 -39.93 0.09 9.81
N GLU A 5 -38.97 -0.82 9.63
CA GLU A 5 -37.96 -1.21 10.62
C GLU A 5 -36.66 -0.39 10.48
N ILE A 6 -36.53 0.39 9.41
CA ILE A 6 -35.35 1.21 9.16
C ILE A 6 -35.47 2.51 9.93
N PRO A 7 -34.59 2.78 10.92
CA PRO A 7 -34.65 4.04 11.66
C PRO A 7 -34.35 5.23 10.76
N PRO A 8 -35.01 6.37 10.94
CA PRO A 8 -34.83 7.56 10.12
C PRO A 8 -33.38 8.10 10.27
N LEU A 9 -32.67 8.16 9.13
CA LEU A 9 -31.24 8.43 9.04
C LEU A 9 -30.84 9.71 9.79
N GLY A 10 -31.61 10.79 9.65
CA GLY A 10 -31.30 12.07 10.30
C GLY A 10 -31.37 12.01 11.84
N LYS A 11 -32.38 11.35 12.41
CA LYS A 11 -32.51 11.19 13.86
C LYS A 11 -31.41 10.29 14.42
N THR A 12 -31.08 9.23 13.73
CA THR A 12 -30.02 8.28 14.13
C THR A 12 -28.67 8.96 14.10
N PHE A 13 -28.36 9.71 13.05
CA PHE A 13 -27.11 10.46 12.92
C PHE A 13 -26.97 11.52 14.02
N LEU A 14 -27.99 12.35 14.24
CA LEU A 14 -27.96 13.39 15.27
C LEU A 14 -27.85 12.80 16.69
N SER A 15 -28.45 11.67 16.95
CA SER A 15 -28.35 11.00 18.25
C SER A 15 -26.96 10.43 18.53
N GLY A 16 -26.19 10.11 17.48
CA GLY A 16 -24.86 9.49 17.57
C GLY A 16 -23.68 10.44 17.32
N ILE A 17 -23.93 11.71 16.94
CA ILE A 17 -22.87 12.65 16.49
C ILE A 17 -21.76 12.87 17.53
N HIS A 18 -22.09 12.80 18.81
CA HIS A 18 -21.13 12.96 19.89
C HIS A 18 -20.06 11.82 19.94
N TYR A 19 -20.36 10.65 19.35
CA TYR A 19 -19.37 9.55 19.22
C TYR A 19 -18.32 9.82 18.14
N LEU A 20 -18.47 10.86 17.33
CA LEU A 20 -17.43 11.30 16.41
C LEU A 20 -16.29 12.04 17.13
N ILE A 21 -16.54 12.60 18.34
CA ILE A 21 -15.53 13.36 19.10
C ILE A 21 -14.26 12.54 19.36
N PRO A 22 -14.32 11.30 19.87
CA PRO A 22 -13.13 10.46 20.04
C PRO A 22 -12.37 10.21 18.72
N ILE A 23 -13.09 10.07 17.62
CA ILE A 23 -12.49 9.89 16.29
C ILE A 23 -11.76 11.17 15.86
N PHE A 24 -12.34 12.33 16.06
CA PHE A 24 -11.68 13.61 15.79
C PHE A 24 -10.43 13.81 16.65
N ILE A 25 -10.49 13.46 17.93
CA ILE A 25 -9.34 13.53 18.84
C ILE A 25 -8.24 12.60 18.32
N LEU A 26 -8.58 11.37 17.96
CA LEU A 26 -7.63 10.40 17.42
C LEU A 26 -6.92 10.94 16.18
N VAL A 27 -7.70 11.41 15.21
CA VAL A 27 -7.19 11.94 13.93
C VAL A 27 -6.33 13.18 14.16
N TYR A 28 -6.76 14.11 15.02
CA TYR A 28 -6.02 15.32 15.37
C TYR A 28 -4.65 14.98 15.99
N LEU A 29 -4.63 14.10 17.00
CA LEU A 29 -3.40 13.72 17.69
C LEU A 29 -2.43 12.96 16.76
N LEU A 30 -2.93 12.12 15.85
CA LEU A 30 -2.11 11.38 14.90
C LEU A 30 -1.56 12.26 13.77
N LEU A 31 -2.41 13.07 13.14
CA LEU A 31 -2.05 13.77 11.91
C LEU A 31 -1.45 15.15 12.17
N ILE A 32 -1.96 15.88 13.16
CA ILE A 32 -1.53 17.27 13.44
C ILE A 32 -0.44 17.29 14.50
N GLU A 33 -0.71 16.71 15.65
CA GLU A 33 0.25 16.67 16.75
C GLU A 33 1.34 15.60 16.59
N ARG A 34 1.15 14.66 15.63
CA ARG A 34 2.08 13.57 15.32
C ARG A 34 2.47 12.71 16.51
N TRP A 35 1.54 12.50 17.42
CA TRP A 35 1.74 11.60 18.55
C TRP A 35 1.82 10.15 18.11
N THR A 36 2.37 9.28 18.98
CA THR A 36 2.35 7.84 18.73
C THR A 36 0.92 7.31 18.69
N ALA A 37 0.68 6.27 17.90
CA ALA A 37 -0.65 5.66 17.79
C ALA A 37 -1.20 5.22 19.16
N ALA A 38 -0.36 4.66 20.02
CA ALA A 38 -0.75 4.24 21.35
C ALA A 38 -1.24 5.40 22.22
N SER A 39 -0.51 6.53 22.23
CA SER A 39 -0.90 7.73 22.98
C SER A 39 -2.19 8.35 22.44
N ALA A 40 -2.31 8.46 21.11
CA ALA A 40 -3.51 9.02 20.47
C ALA A 40 -4.77 8.19 20.79
N VAL A 41 -4.67 6.85 20.70
CA VAL A 41 -5.75 5.92 21.06
C VAL A 41 -6.11 6.04 22.53
N PHE A 42 -5.12 6.14 23.45
CA PHE A 42 -5.35 6.27 24.88
C PHE A 42 -6.22 7.50 25.21
N TYR A 43 -5.87 8.68 24.69
CA TYR A 43 -6.67 9.90 24.92
C TYR A 43 -8.03 9.85 24.23
N SER A 44 -8.12 9.19 23.09
CA SER A 44 -9.40 8.96 22.42
C SER A 44 -10.34 8.08 23.26
N ILE A 45 -9.82 7.02 23.91
CA ILE A 45 -10.57 6.16 24.84
C ILE A 45 -11.00 6.95 26.08
N LEU A 46 -10.12 7.77 26.65
CA LEU A 46 -10.50 8.63 27.77
C LEU A 46 -11.64 9.57 27.42
N SER A 47 -11.60 10.18 26.23
CA SER A 47 -12.70 11.05 25.79
C SER A 47 -14.02 10.29 25.62
N LEU A 48 -13.97 9.06 25.12
CA LEU A 48 -15.14 8.17 25.01
C LEU A 48 -15.73 7.84 26.39
N MET A 49 -14.88 7.53 27.37
CA MET A 49 -15.32 7.26 28.75
C MET A 49 -16.04 8.48 29.35
N VAL A 50 -15.52 9.68 29.14
CA VAL A 50 -16.18 10.93 29.58
C VAL A 50 -17.53 11.09 28.90
N ILE A 51 -17.62 10.83 27.61
CA ILE A 51 -18.88 10.92 26.85
C ILE A 51 -19.92 9.94 27.41
N ILE A 52 -19.53 8.69 27.70
CA ILE A 52 -20.42 7.69 28.30
C ILE A 52 -20.96 8.18 29.64
N LEU A 53 -20.10 8.68 30.53
CA LEU A 53 -20.50 9.17 31.85
C LEU A 53 -21.48 10.35 31.72
N VAL A 54 -21.16 11.34 30.88
CA VAL A 54 -22.00 12.51 30.66
C VAL A 54 -23.36 12.09 30.07
N ARG A 55 -23.37 11.20 29.09
CA ARG A 55 -24.59 10.67 28.49
C ARG A 55 -25.50 10.02 29.52
N GLU A 56 -24.97 9.13 30.35
CA GLU A 56 -25.77 8.40 31.32
C GLU A 56 -26.29 9.30 32.44
N VAL A 57 -25.52 10.28 32.90
CA VAL A 57 -26.00 11.28 33.86
C VAL A 57 -27.11 12.14 33.25
N LEU A 58 -26.97 12.59 32.01
CA LEU A 58 -28.01 13.36 31.33
C LEU A 58 -29.27 12.53 31.05
N ALA A 59 -29.13 11.27 30.70
CA ALA A 59 -30.22 10.35 30.47
C ALA A 59 -31.00 10.07 31.78
N ALA A 60 -30.28 9.89 32.90
CA ALA A 60 -30.90 9.73 34.21
C ALA A 60 -31.71 10.98 34.63
N LYS A 61 -31.11 12.18 34.42
CA LYS A 61 -31.81 13.46 34.69
C LYS A 61 -33.07 13.60 33.85
N LYS A 62 -33.03 13.25 32.57
CA LYS A 62 -34.20 13.31 31.66
C LYS A 62 -35.31 12.36 32.08
N LYS A 63 -34.99 11.25 32.73
CA LYS A 63 -35.94 10.26 33.24
C LYS A 63 -36.37 10.52 34.69
N ASN A 64 -36.01 11.70 35.28
CA ASN A 64 -36.23 12.04 36.69
C ASN A 64 -35.63 11.02 37.66
N LEU A 65 -34.55 10.37 37.28
CA LEU A 65 -33.76 9.47 38.15
C LEU A 65 -32.60 10.22 38.78
N SER A 66 -32.05 9.64 39.89
CA SER A 66 -30.89 10.21 40.57
C SER A 66 -29.67 10.31 39.63
N PRO A 67 -29.01 11.48 39.55
CA PRO A 67 -27.76 11.63 38.75
C PRO A 67 -26.67 10.65 39.21
N PHE A 68 -26.64 10.31 40.46
CA PHE A 68 -25.71 9.31 41.04
C PHE A 68 -25.99 7.89 40.49
N GLY A 69 -27.26 7.57 40.28
CA GLY A 69 -27.66 6.30 39.61
C GLY A 69 -27.17 6.24 38.16
N GLY A 70 -27.28 7.36 37.42
CA GLY A 70 -26.75 7.48 36.07
C GLY A 70 -25.23 7.32 36.02
N LEU A 71 -24.51 7.96 36.95
CA LEU A 71 -23.05 7.86 37.07
C LEU A 71 -22.63 6.40 37.34
N LYS A 72 -23.28 5.72 38.30
CA LYS A 72 -23.00 4.31 38.62
C LYS A 72 -23.24 3.41 37.40
N PHE A 73 -24.29 3.65 36.64
CA PHE A 73 -24.58 2.89 35.43
C PHE A 73 -23.49 3.11 34.36
N GLY A 74 -23.08 4.35 34.12
CA GLY A 74 -22.02 4.70 33.17
C GLY A 74 -20.67 4.07 33.55
N ILE A 75 -20.33 4.04 34.85
CA ILE A 75 -19.10 3.34 35.33
C ILE A 75 -19.19 1.84 35.04
N ASN A 76 -20.35 1.21 35.28
CA ASN A 76 -20.52 -0.20 35.00
C ASN A 76 -20.44 -0.50 33.50
N GLU A 77 -20.96 0.37 32.61
CA GLU A 77 -20.78 0.25 31.16
C GLU A 77 -19.31 0.32 30.75
N ILE A 78 -18.56 1.24 31.35
CA ILE A 78 -17.11 1.38 31.08
C ILE A 78 -16.37 0.13 31.52
N ILE A 79 -16.64 -0.38 32.72
CA ILE A 79 -16.01 -1.62 33.23
C ILE A 79 -16.34 -2.81 32.33
N ALA A 80 -17.60 -2.97 31.93
CA ALA A 80 -18.01 -4.03 31.03
C ALA A 80 -17.36 -3.88 29.62
N GLY A 81 -17.19 -2.65 29.15
CA GLY A 81 -16.47 -2.35 27.91
C GLY A 81 -15.00 -2.72 28.00
N LEU A 82 -14.31 -2.36 29.09
CA LEU A 82 -12.92 -2.71 29.33
C LEU A 82 -12.71 -4.22 29.47
N GLU A 83 -13.61 -4.91 30.16
CA GLU A 83 -13.58 -6.38 30.29
C GLU A 83 -13.69 -7.05 28.92
N LYS A 84 -14.67 -6.68 28.08
CA LYS A 84 -14.80 -7.20 26.73
C LYS A 84 -13.59 -6.85 25.86
N GLY A 85 -13.07 -5.64 26.00
CA GLY A 85 -11.86 -5.22 25.30
C GLY A 85 -10.65 -6.09 25.69
N ALA A 86 -10.46 -6.36 26.98
CA ALA A 86 -9.39 -7.24 27.46
C ALA A 86 -9.52 -8.67 26.94
N ILE A 87 -10.73 -9.23 26.95
CA ILE A 87 -11.01 -10.57 26.41
C ILE A 87 -10.70 -10.62 24.89
N ASN A 88 -11.14 -9.62 24.14
CA ASN A 88 -10.87 -9.55 22.70
C ASN A 88 -9.36 -9.41 22.40
N MET A 89 -8.61 -8.76 23.27
CA MET A 89 -7.15 -8.62 23.13
C MET A 89 -6.38 -9.92 23.31
N ILE A 90 -6.93 -10.93 23.98
CA ILE A 90 -6.25 -12.22 24.21
C ILE A 90 -5.90 -12.88 22.88
N SER A 91 -6.85 -12.99 21.98
CA SER A 91 -6.61 -13.60 20.66
C SER A 91 -5.59 -12.82 19.82
N VAL A 92 -5.66 -11.50 19.85
CA VAL A 92 -4.72 -10.63 19.14
C VAL A 92 -3.32 -10.74 19.74
N ALA A 93 -3.20 -10.74 21.08
CA ALA A 93 -1.92 -10.88 21.78
C ALA A 93 -1.25 -12.23 21.47
N ILE A 94 -2.00 -13.34 21.49
CA ILE A 94 -1.50 -14.67 21.13
C ILE A 94 -1.04 -14.70 19.68
N ALA A 95 -1.82 -14.12 18.77
CA ALA A 95 -1.45 -14.05 17.36
C ALA A 95 -0.15 -13.26 17.14
N ILE A 96 0.00 -12.11 17.79
CA ILE A 96 1.23 -11.28 17.72
C ILE A 96 2.43 -12.02 18.32
N ALA A 97 2.26 -12.68 19.48
CA ALA A 97 3.31 -13.45 20.12
C ALA A 97 3.78 -14.60 19.21
N THR A 98 2.84 -15.34 18.59
CA THR A 98 3.16 -16.41 17.63
C THR A 98 3.87 -15.87 16.40
N ALA A 99 3.40 -14.75 15.85
CA ALA A 99 4.08 -14.08 14.75
C ALA A 99 5.51 -13.66 15.13
N GLY A 100 5.72 -13.15 16.35
CA GLY A 100 7.04 -12.81 16.87
C GLY A 100 7.99 -14.01 16.94
N ILE A 101 7.48 -15.18 17.32
CA ILE A 101 8.27 -16.45 17.31
C ILE A 101 8.65 -16.80 15.87
N ILE A 102 7.73 -16.71 14.91
CA ILE A 102 8.02 -16.98 13.48
C ILE A 102 9.08 -16.02 12.97
N VAL A 103 8.93 -14.71 13.22
CA VAL A 103 9.92 -13.70 12.83
C VAL A 103 11.30 -14.01 13.41
N GLY A 104 11.35 -14.33 14.72
CA GLY A 104 12.60 -14.71 15.38
C GLY A 104 13.23 -15.96 14.77
N ALA A 105 12.45 -16.99 14.47
CA ALA A 105 12.93 -18.21 13.82
C ALA A 105 13.45 -17.94 12.39
N VAL A 106 12.73 -17.15 11.60
CA VAL A 106 13.14 -16.75 10.25
C VAL A 106 14.45 -15.96 10.27
N ALA A 107 14.58 -15.02 11.21
CA ALA A 107 15.80 -14.23 11.36
C ALA A 107 17.00 -15.06 11.81
N SER A 108 16.82 -15.94 12.80
CA SER A 108 17.91 -16.77 13.36
C SER A 108 18.35 -17.88 12.42
N THR A 109 17.48 -18.42 11.58
CA THR A 109 17.79 -19.49 10.62
C THR A 109 18.28 -19.00 9.26
N GLY A 110 18.24 -17.68 9.02
CA GLY A 110 18.53 -17.12 7.70
C GLY A 110 17.52 -17.53 6.60
N LEU A 111 16.35 -18.02 6.99
CA LEU A 111 15.30 -18.48 6.07
C LEU A 111 14.90 -17.42 5.07
N SER A 112 14.91 -16.14 5.45
CA SER A 112 14.63 -15.02 4.55
C SER A 112 15.51 -15.06 3.30
N ASN A 113 16.79 -15.38 3.47
CA ASN A 113 17.74 -15.44 2.36
C ASN A 113 17.39 -16.59 1.39
N ASN A 114 17.04 -17.75 1.93
CA ASN A 114 16.64 -18.90 1.12
C ASN A 114 15.30 -18.62 0.40
N LEU A 115 14.37 -17.92 1.04
CA LEU A 115 13.12 -17.50 0.41
C LEU A 115 13.35 -16.54 -0.76
N ILE A 116 14.30 -15.60 -0.64
CA ILE A 116 14.67 -14.71 -1.74
C ILE A 116 15.11 -15.53 -2.95
N ILE A 117 16.05 -16.47 -2.74
CA ILE A 117 16.59 -17.33 -3.81
C ILE A 117 15.48 -18.17 -4.46
N ILE A 118 14.61 -18.77 -3.67
CA ILE A 118 13.51 -19.60 -4.16
C ILE A 118 12.51 -18.76 -4.97
N VAL A 119 12.11 -17.62 -4.42
CA VAL A 119 11.14 -16.74 -5.07
C VAL A 119 11.72 -16.10 -6.33
N GLU A 120 13.00 -15.74 -6.33
CA GLU A 120 13.70 -15.25 -7.51
C GLU A 120 13.78 -16.34 -8.58
N ALA A 121 14.13 -17.58 -8.21
CA ALA A 121 14.16 -18.70 -9.14
C ALA A 121 12.79 -19.00 -9.76
N ILE A 122 11.72 -18.98 -8.95
CA ILE A 122 10.34 -19.23 -9.42
C ILE A 122 9.83 -18.08 -10.29
N SER A 123 10.11 -16.83 -9.88
CA SER A 123 9.67 -15.64 -10.61
C SER A 123 10.50 -15.38 -11.86
N GLY A 124 11.69 -15.98 -11.97
CA GLY A 124 12.65 -15.70 -13.04
C GLY A 124 13.07 -14.24 -13.10
N GLY A 125 13.05 -13.53 -11.98
CA GLY A 125 13.29 -12.09 -11.90
C GLY A 125 12.12 -11.23 -12.42
N ASN A 126 10.98 -11.84 -12.77
CA ASN A 126 9.81 -11.09 -13.23
C ASN A 126 9.00 -10.57 -12.04
N VAL A 127 8.96 -9.25 -11.90
CA VAL A 127 8.26 -8.55 -10.81
C VAL A 127 6.77 -8.87 -10.76
N ILE A 128 6.10 -9.03 -11.91
CA ILE A 128 4.67 -9.31 -11.94
C ILE A 128 4.39 -10.70 -11.38
N ILE A 129 5.23 -11.69 -11.73
CA ILE A 129 5.13 -13.04 -11.20
C ILE A 129 5.42 -13.04 -9.70
N LEU A 130 6.45 -12.32 -9.25
CA LEU A 130 6.77 -12.14 -7.84
C LEU A 130 5.56 -11.61 -7.05
N LEU A 131 4.97 -10.51 -7.52
CA LEU A 131 3.81 -9.91 -6.88
C LEU A 131 2.62 -10.87 -6.87
N ALA A 132 2.35 -11.55 -7.98
CA ALA A 132 1.28 -12.55 -8.03
C ALA A 132 1.50 -13.70 -7.03
N LEU A 133 2.72 -14.23 -6.93
CA LEU A 133 3.06 -15.26 -5.93
C LEU A 133 2.86 -14.76 -4.51
N THR A 134 3.30 -13.53 -4.21
CA THR A 134 3.11 -12.91 -2.91
C THR A 134 1.62 -12.72 -2.59
N ALA A 135 0.81 -12.26 -3.55
CA ALA A 135 -0.63 -12.10 -3.38
C ALA A 135 -1.31 -13.45 -3.06
N VAL A 136 -1.00 -14.48 -3.83
CA VAL A 136 -1.52 -15.84 -3.60
C VAL A 136 -1.12 -16.35 -2.22
N LEU A 137 0.12 -16.15 -1.81
CA LEU A 137 0.61 -16.54 -0.49
C LEU A 137 -0.15 -15.81 0.63
N CYS A 138 -0.37 -14.49 0.48
CA CYS A 138 -1.16 -13.69 1.42
C CYS A 138 -2.59 -14.23 1.58
N ILE A 139 -3.23 -14.56 0.47
CA ILE A 139 -4.60 -15.09 0.49
C ILE A 139 -4.62 -16.48 1.14
N ILE A 140 -3.72 -17.38 0.77
CA ILE A 140 -3.67 -18.75 1.31
C ILE A 140 -3.42 -18.71 2.82
N LEU A 141 -2.43 -17.97 3.29
CA LEU A 141 -2.12 -17.86 4.72
C LEU A 141 -3.22 -17.13 5.48
N GLY A 142 -3.93 -16.20 4.84
CA GLY A 142 -5.06 -15.48 5.42
C GLY A 142 -6.31 -16.31 5.62
N MET A 143 -6.45 -17.45 4.94
CA MET A 143 -7.65 -18.28 5.01
C MET A 143 -7.91 -18.93 6.37
N GLY A 144 -7.07 -18.79 7.33
CA GLY A 144 -7.26 -19.40 8.66
C GLY A 144 -6.74 -18.55 9.81
N LEU A 145 -6.23 -17.37 9.52
CA LEU A 145 -5.63 -16.46 10.49
C LEU A 145 -6.43 -15.17 10.60
N PRO A 146 -6.51 -14.56 11.80
CA PRO A 146 -6.97 -13.18 11.93
C PRO A 146 -6.13 -12.25 11.06
N THR A 147 -6.74 -11.22 10.48
CA THR A 147 -6.10 -10.31 9.50
C THR A 147 -4.78 -9.71 9.98
N THR A 148 -4.71 -9.31 11.26
CA THR A 148 -3.48 -8.77 11.88
C THR A 148 -2.37 -9.81 11.93
N ALA A 149 -2.68 -11.04 12.32
CA ALA A 149 -1.69 -12.13 12.38
C ALA A 149 -1.19 -12.50 10.98
N ASN A 150 -2.09 -12.63 10.02
CA ASN A 150 -1.75 -12.88 8.64
C ASN A 150 -0.79 -11.81 8.09
N TYR A 151 -1.13 -10.54 8.25
CA TYR A 151 -0.27 -9.44 7.84
C TYR A 151 1.13 -9.54 8.44
N LEU A 152 1.24 -9.74 9.76
CA LEU A 152 2.53 -9.81 10.44
C LEU A 152 3.40 -10.95 9.94
N VAL A 153 2.82 -12.15 9.78
CA VAL A 153 3.55 -13.33 9.29
C VAL A 153 4.01 -13.12 7.85
N VAL A 154 3.12 -12.72 6.95
CA VAL A 154 3.48 -12.56 5.54
C VAL A 154 4.42 -11.38 5.34
N ALA A 155 4.23 -10.26 6.04
CA ALA A 155 5.14 -9.13 5.96
C ALA A 155 6.56 -9.52 6.42
N ALA A 156 6.67 -10.28 7.50
CA ALA A 156 7.97 -10.77 7.98
C ALA A 156 8.69 -11.69 6.99
N LEU A 157 7.93 -12.51 6.25
CA LEU A 157 8.48 -13.46 5.27
C LEU A 157 8.78 -12.80 3.93
N MET A 158 7.88 -11.96 3.43
CA MET A 158 7.86 -11.55 2.03
C MET A 158 8.19 -10.07 1.79
N ALA A 159 8.08 -9.17 2.79
CA ALA A 159 8.28 -7.75 2.52
C ALA A 159 9.70 -7.44 2.02
N HIS A 160 10.72 -8.01 2.64
CA HIS A 160 12.10 -7.86 2.17
C HIS A 160 12.33 -8.52 0.81
N VAL A 161 11.75 -9.71 0.58
CA VAL A 161 11.85 -10.43 -0.70
C VAL A 161 11.32 -9.57 -1.85
N VAL A 162 10.14 -8.97 -1.68
CA VAL A 162 9.53 -8.11 -2.70
C VAL A 162 10.38 -6.88 -2.98
N VAL A 163 10.95 -6.25 -1.96
CA VAL A 163 11.83 -5.09 -2.13
C VAL A 163 13.11 -5.47 -2.86
N GLU A 164 13.79 -6.56 -2.47
CA GLU A 164 15.07 -6.98 -3.06
C GLU A 164 14.91 -7.47 -4.50
N VAL A 165 13.92 -8.32 -4.79
CA VAL A 165 13.66 -8.80 -6.16
C VAL A 165 13.13 -7.68 -7.05
N GLY A 166 12.35 -6.74 -6.47
CA GLY A 166 11.97 -5.51 -7.16
C GLY A 166 13.19 -4.69 -7.58
N ALA A 167 14.15 -4.49 -6.67
CA ALA A 167 15.40 -3.79 -6.93
C ALA A 167 16.24 -4.52 -7.99
N ALA A 168 16.33 -5.85 -7.95
CA ALA A 168 16.97 -6.66 -8.98
C ALA A 168 16.38 -6.42 -10.37
N SER A 169 15.08 -6.20 -10.43
CA SER A 169 14.35 -5.91 -11.68
C SER A 169 14.34 -4.42 -12.05
N GLY A 170 15.05 -3.57 -11.28
CA GLY A 170 15.17 -2.13 -11.54
C GLY A 170 14.03 -1.27 -11.02
N TYR A 171 13.21 -1.79 -10.11
CA TYR A 171 12.12 -1.05 -9.46
C TYR A 171 12.47 -0.67 -8.03
N VAL A 172 12.18 0.58 -7.65
CA VAL A 172 12.26 1.03 -6.24
C VAL A 172 10.87 0.94 -5.63
N PHE A 173 10.66 -0.09 -4.82
CA PHE A 173 9.39 -0.22 -4.10
C PHE A 173 9.51 0.40 -2.71
N PRO A 174 8.73 1.45 -2.39
CA PRO A 174 8.67 1.95 -1.02
C PRO A 174 8.20 0.84 -0.08
N LEU A 175 8.91 0.66 1.04
CA LEU A 175 8.58 -0.40 2.00
C LEU A 175 7.12 -0.32 2.47
N ILE A 176 6.60 0.89 2.66
CA ILE A 176 5.19 1.09 3.04
C ILE A 176 4.21 0.57 1.97
N ALA A 177 4.54 0.73 0.68
CA ALA A 177 3.71 0.19 -0.41
C ALA A 177 3.68 -1.34 -0.38
N VAL A 178 4.83 -1.98 -0.10
CA VAL A 178 4.91 -3.44 0.04
C VAL A 178 4.14 -3.93 1.26
N HIS A 179 4.23 -3.25 2.39
CA HIS A 179 3.44 -3.58 3.58
C HIS A 179 1.94 -3.45 3.32
N LEU A 180 1.51 -2.38 2.65
CA LEU A 180 0.11 -2.22 2.25
C LEU A 180 -0.32 -3.30 1.25
N TYR A 181 0.55 -3.68 0.31
CA TYR A 181 0.29 -4.78 -0.61
C TYR A 181 -0.04 -6.08 0.13
N VAL A 182 0.81 -6.48 1.04
CA VAL A 182 0.63 -7.68 1.86
C VAL A 182 -0.63 -7.58 2.71
N PHE A 183 -0.89 -6.42 3.31
CA PHE A 183 -2.06 -6.18 4.15
C PHE A 183 -3.37 -6.30 3.36
N TYR A 184 -3.47 -5.66 2.19
CA TYR A 184 -4.69 -5.70 1.38
C TYR A 184 -5.01 -7.09 0.85
N PHE A 185 -4.00 -7.84 0.37
CA PHE A 185 -4.22 -9.22 -0.06
C PHE A 185 -4.54 -10.14 1.11
N GLY A 186 -3.98 -9.88 2.29
CA GLY A 186 -4.37 -10.56 3.52
C GLY A 186 -5.83 -10.36 3.89
N LEU A 187 -6.33 -9.12 3.76
CA LEU A 187 -7.75 -8.79 3.99
C LEU A 187 -8.69 -9.50 2.99
N MET A 188 -8.26 -9.67 1.75
CA MET A 188 -9.08 -10.35 0.74
C MET A 188 -9.37 -11.81 1.07
N ALA A 189 -8.55 -12.46 1.88
CA ALA A 189 -8.77 -13.84 2.32
C ALA A 189 -10.10 -14.02 3.07
N ASP A 190 -10.55 -13.02 3.84
CA ASP A 190 -11.80 -13.06 4.62
C ASP A 190 -13.06 -13.10 3.75
N VAL A 191 -12.97 -12.67 2.51
CA VAL A 191 -14.09 -12.65 1.56
C VAL A 191 -13.95 -13.68 0.44
N THR A 192 -12.75 -14.30 0.32
CA THR A 192 -12.43 -15.21 -0.78
C THR A 192 -12.85 -16.65 -0.45
N PRO A 193 -13.64 -17.32 -1.29
CA PRO A 193 -13.91 -18.75 -1.14
C PRO A 193 -12.61 -19.58 -1.22
N PRO A 194 -12.50 -20.73 -0.54
CA PRO A 194 -13.60 -21.47 0.15
C PRO A 194 -13.83 -21.06 1.60
N VAL A 195 -12.95 -20.29 2.24
CA VAL A 195 -13.04 -20.01 3.69
C VAL A 195 -13.93 -18.80 3.98
N GLY A 196 -13.76 -17.68 3.29
CA GLY A 196 -14.61 -16.49 3.25
C GLY A 196 -15.47 -16.19 4.47
N LEU A 197 -14.90 -16.07 5.68
CA LEU A 197 -15.67 -15.97 6.94
C LEU A 197 -16.70 -14.82 6.91
N ALA A 198 -16.30 -13.66 6.38
CA ALA A 198 -17.21 -12.52 6.25
C ALA A 198 -18.35 -12.80 5.27
N SER A 199 -18.09 -13.52 4.19
CA SER A 199 -19.09 -13.92 3.21
C SER A 199 -20.09 -14.92 3.79
N TYR A 200 -19.64 -15.87 4.60
CA TYR A 200 -20.52 -16.81 5.29
C TYR A 200 -21.40 -16.11 6.33
N ALA A 201 -20.85 -15.17 7.08
CA ALA A 201 -21.63 -14.37 8.02
C ALA A 201 -22.72 -13.55 7.29
N ALA A 202 -22.38 -12.92 6.17
CA ALA A 202 -23.34 -12.20 5.34
C ALA A 202 -24.42 -13.11 4.76
N ALA A 203 -24.06 -14.32 4.32
CA ALA A 203 -24.99 -15.32 3.81
C ALA A 203 -25.95 -15.81 4.91
N ALA A 204 -25.48 -15.98 6.14
CA ALA A 204 -26.32 -16.35 7.27
C ALA A 204 -27.38 -15.29 7.60
N ILE A 205 -27.01 -13.99 7.51
CA ILE A 205 -27.93 -12.86 7.71
C ILE A 205 -28.95 -12.78 6.57
N SER A 206 -28.49 -12.85 5.32
CA SER A 206 -29.33 -12.73 4.13
C SER A 206 -30.11 -14.01 3.80
N ARG A 207 -29.84 -15.13 4.47
CA ARG A 207 -30.36 -16.48 4.17
C ARG A 207 -30.05 -16.92 2.72
N ALA A 208 -28.94 -16.46 2.16
CA ALA A 208 -28.49 -16.79 0.83
C ALA A 208 -27.52 -17.99 0.85
N ASP A 209 -27.19 -18.51 -0.33
CA ASP A 209 -26.17 -19.56 -0.48
C ASP A 209 -24.77 -18.98 -0.12
N PRO A 210 -24.04 -19.58 0.83
CA PRO A 210 -22.76 -19.06 1.29
C PRO A 210 -21.69 -18.99 0.18
N ILE A 211 -21.62 -20.00 -0.70
CA ILE A 211 -20.62 -20.04 -1.77
C ILE A 211 -20.90 -18.98 -2.82
N LYS A 212 -22.16 -18.86 -3.24
CA LYS A 212 -22.57 -17.81 -4.20
C LYS A 212 -22.32 -16.42 -3.63
N THR A 213 -22.63 -16.22 -2.34
CA THR A 213 -22.33 -14.97 -1.63
C THR A 213 -20.84 -14.69 -1.60
N GLY A 214 -20.00 -15.69 -1.35
CA GLY A 214 -18.55 -15.58 -1.36
C GLY A 214 -17.99 -15.24 -2.76
N ILE A 215 -18.49 -15.89 -3.80
CA ILE A 215 -18.10 -15.56 -5.18
C ILE A 215 -18.46 -14.10 -5.51
N GLN A 216 -19.66 -13.67 -5.15
CA GLN A 216 -20.07 -12.28 -5.37
C GLN A 216 -19.24 -11.28 -4.56
N ALA A 217 -18.92 -11.61 -3.30
CA ALA A 217 -18.06 -10.80 -2.45
C ALA A 217 -16.64 -10.70 -3.03
N PHE A 218 -16.08 -11.79 -3.56
CA PHE A 218 -14.80 -11.80 -4.25
C PHE A 218 -14.80 -10.85 -5.47
N TRP A 219 -15.82 -10.91 -6.31
CA TRP A 219 -15.96 -9.98 -7.44
C TRP A 219 -16.03 -8.52 -6.99
N TYR A 220 -16.70 -8.23 -5.89
CA TYR A 220 -16.72 -6.88 -5.33
C TYR A 220 -15.36 -6.48 -4.76
N SER A 221 -14.61 -7.41 -4.18
CA SER A 221 -13.30 -7.15 -3.58
C SER A 221 -12.16 -7.00 -4.61
N LEU A 222 -12.36 -7.38 -5.88
CA LEU A 222 -11.36 -7.19 -6.92
C LEU A 222 -10.89 -5.73 -7.05
N ARG A 223 -11.79 -4.77 -6.78
CA ARG A 223 -11.46 -3.35 -6.73
C ARG A 223 -10.45 -3.02 -5.63
N THR A 224 -10.60 -3.67 -4.49
CA THR A 224 -9.65 -3.58 -3.39
C THR A 224 -8.32 -4.21 -3.76
N GLY A 225 -8.34 -5.31 -4.53
CA GLY A 225 -7.14 -6.02 -4.98
C GLY A 225 -6.30 -5.25 -6.01
N ILE A 226 -6.91 -4.38 -6.82
CA ILE A 226 -6.15 -3.58 -7.80
C ILE A 226 -5.32 -2.48 -7.13
N LEU A 227 -5.82 -1.88 -6.05
CA LEU A 227 -5.16 -0.75 -5.38
C LEU A 227 -3.74 -1.08 -4.90
N PRO A 228 -3.48 -2.18 -4.18
CA PRO A 228 -2.13 -2.51 -3.73
C PRO A 228 -1.15 -2.75 -4.89
N ILE A 229 -1.62 -3.29 -6.02
CA ILE A 229 -0.80 -3.43 -7.23
C ILE A 229 -0.42 -2.04 -7.74
N VAL A 230 -1.38 -1.12 -7.76
CA VAL A 230 -1.14 0.25 -8.23
C VAL A 230 -0.22 1.01 -7.28
N PHE A 231 -0.35 0.86 -5.95
CA PHE A 231 0.51 1.52 -4.96
C PHE A 231 2.00 1.18 -5.14
N ILE A 232 2.30 -0.08 -5.47
CA ILE A 232 3.67 -0.53 -5.69
C ILE A 232 4.30 0.18 -6.88
N PHE A 233 3.54 0.38 -7.96
CA PHE A 233 4.04 1.00 -9.19
C PHE A 233 3.84 2.51 -9.23
N ASN A 234 2.95 3.07 -8.42
CA ASN A 234 2.70 4.50 -8.34
C ASN A 234 2.56 4.94 -6.87
N SER A 235 3.68 5.25 -6.25
CA SER A 235 3.74 5.65 -4.84
C SER A 235 3.08 7.01 -4.55
N GLU A 236 2.79 7.83 -5.57
CA GLU A 236 2.06 9.10 -5.38
C GLU A 236 0.64 8.90 -4.86
N LEU A 237 0.03 7.73 -5.13
CA LEU A 237 -1.25 7.34 -4.53
C LEU A 237 -1.19 7.20 -3.00
N LEU A 238 0.00 6.98 -2.46
CA LEU A 238 0.29 6.99 -1.03
C LEU A 238 0.77 8.37 -0.54
N LEU A 239 0.61 9.39 -1.36
CA LEU A 239 1.06 10.77 -1.13
C LEU A 239 2.59 10.89 -0.94
N ILE A 240 3.36 9.92 -1.44
CA ILE A 240 4.82 9.92 -1.43
C ILE A 240 5.30 10.68 -2.67
N GLY A 241 6.18 11.68 -2.48
CA GLY A 241 6.73 12.47 -3.58
C GLY A 241 5.80 13.59 -4.08
N ILE A 242 4.76 13.95 -3.33
CA ILE A 242 3.86 15.05 -3.68
C ILE A 242 4.61 16.39 -3.55
N LYS A 243 4.69 17.12 -4.67
CA LYS A 243 5.46 18.39 -4.78
C LYS A 243 4.66 19.62 -4.36
N SER A 244 3.32 19.58 -4.44
CA SER A 244 2.43 20.70 -4.09
C SER A 244 1.02 20.22 -3.74
N ILE A 245 0.23 21.07 -3.08
CA ILE A 245 -1.18 20.79 -2.76
C ILE A 245 -1.97 20.51 -4.04
N TRP A 246 -1.74 21.28 -5.11
CA TRP A 246 -2.41 21.09 -6.40
C TRP A 246 -2.05 19.74 -7.03
N HIS A 247 -0.80 19.32 -6.93
CA HIS A 247 -0.38 17.99 -7.36
C HIS A 247 -1.10 16.90 -6.57
N GLY A 248 -1.19 17.04 -5.25
CA GLY A 248 -1.92 16.10 -4.40
C GLY A 248 -3.41 16.01 -4.75
N LEU A 249 -4.08 17.16 -4.94
CA LEU A 249 -5.48 17.20 -5.36
C LEU A 249 -5.69 16.54 -6.73
N MET A 250 -4.81 16.76 -7.67
CA MET A 250 -4.84 16.11 -8.99
C MET A 250 -4.73 14.59 -8.86
N VAL A 251 -3.76 14.09 -8.08
CA VAL A 251 -3.58 12.65 -7.83
C VAL A 251 -4.83 12.04 -7.18
N ILE A 252 -5.39 12.68 -6.16
CA ILE A 252 -6.62 12.21 -5.50
C ILE A 252 -7.79 12.17 -6.48
N THR A 253 -8.00 13.24 -7.23
CA THR A 253 -9.14 13.34 -8.16
C THR A 253 -9.04 12.30 -9.29
N THR A 254 -7.87 12.16 -9.91
CA THR A 254 -7.64 11.17 -10.97
C THR A 254 -7.78 9.75 -10.46
N SER A 255 -7.33 9.47 -9.23
CA SER A 255 -7.46 8.17 -8.60
C SER A 255 -8.91 7.81 -8.26
N LEU A 256 -9.70 8.79 -7.80
CA LEU A 256 -11.14 8.60 -7.58
C LEU A 256 -11.87 8.28 -8.89
N ILE A 257 -11.55 9.00 -9.96
CA ILE A 257 -12.13 8.70 -11.28
C ILE A 257 -11.68 7.31 -11.75
N ALA A 258 -10.41 6.99 -11.61
CA ALA A 258 -9.86 5.69 -12.01
C ALA A 258 -10.57 4.52 -11.32
N ILE A 259 -10.80 4.61 -9.98
CA ILE A 259 -11.49 3.54 -9.25
C ILE A 259 -12.98 3.44 -9.61
N LEU A 260 -13.64 4.57 -9.91
CA LEU A 260 -15.02 4.56 -10.39
C LEU A 260 -15.14 3.89 -11.77
N VAL A 261 -14.25 4.23 -12.71
CA VAL A 261 -14.19 3.60 -14.04
C VAL A 261 -13.88 2.11 -13.92
N PHE A 262 -12.92 1.73 -13.06
CA PHE A 262 -12.61 0.32 -12.79
C PHE A 262 -13.80 -0.42 -12.17
N SER A 263 -14.51 0.23 -11.26
CA SER A 263 -15.72 -0.33 -10.63
C SER A 263 -16.81 -0.55 -11.66
N ALA A 264 -17.03 0.38 -12.57
CA ALA A 264 -17.98 0.24 -13.66
C ALA A 264 -17.61 -0.95 -14.59
N ALA A 265 -16.34 -1.08 -14.93
CA ALA A 265 -15.84 -2.20 -15.73
C ALA A 265 -16.09 -3.55 -15.05
N THR A 266 -15.72 -3.69 -13.78
CA THR A 266 -15.89 -4.95 -13.03
C THR A 266 -17.34 -5.31 -12.75
N GLN A 267 -18.24 -4.32 -12.67
CA GLN A 267 -19.68 -4.54 -12.56
C GLN A 267 -20.35 -4.82 -13.93
N GLY A 268 -19.68 -4.50 -15.03
CA GLY A 268 -20.25 -4.56 -16.36
C GLY A 268 -21.38 -3.55 -16.58
N TRP A 269 -21.37 -2.46 -15.80
CA TRP A 269 -22.44 -1.45 -15.83
C TRP A 269 -21.92 -0.04 -15.55
N PHE A 270 -22.25 0.90 -16.43
CA PHE A 270 -22.02 2.33 -16.26
C PHE A 270 -23.14 3.07 -16.97
N ILE A 271 -24.04 3.74 -16.24
CA ILE A 271 -25.29 4.31 -16.76
C ILE A 271 -26.17 3.25 -17.43
N ASN A 272 -25.59 2.41 -18.29
CA ASN A 272 -26.20 1.26 -18.98
C ASN A 272 -25.29 0.03 -18.89
N LYS A 273 -25.80 -1.17 -19.26
CA LYS A 273 -25.01 -2.40 -19.31
C LYS A 273 -23.88 -2.27 -20.32
N LEU A 274 -22.65 -2.52 -19.89
CA LEU A 274 -21.47 -2.47 -20.73
C LEU A 274 -21.36 -3.73 -21.61
N ARG A 275 -20.90 -3.54 -22.85
CA ARG A 275 -20.53 -4.64 -23.74
C ARG A 275 -19.12 -5.13 -23.35
N TRP A 276 -18.77 -6.36 -23.73
CA TRP A 276 -17.47 -6.96 -23.35
C TRP A 276 -16.26 -6.12 -23.76
N TYR A 277 -16.28 -5.49 -24.95
CA TYR A 277 -15.20 -4.62 -25.40
C TYR A 277 -15.14 -3.28 -24.66
N GLU A 278 -16.28 -2.73 -24.23
CA GLU A 278 -16.35 -1.51 -23.41
C GLU A 278 -15.74 -1.79 -22.04
N ILE A 279 -15.95 -2.99 -21.47
CA ILE A 279 -15.30 -3.43 -20.22
C ILE A 279 -13.78 -3.40 -20.35
N ILE A 280 -13.23 -3.96 -21.44
CA ILE A 280 -11.79 -3.95 -21.69
C ILE A 280 -11.25 -2.53 -21.81
N ILE A 281 -11.94 -1.67 -22.59
CA ILE A 281 -11.54 -0.26 -22.75
C ILE A 281 -11.57 0.47 -21.39
N PHE A 282 -12.60 0.28 -20.59
CA PHE A 282 -12.69 0.89 -19.25
C PHE A 282 -11.57 0.41 -18.31
N ILE A 283 -11.20 -0.87 -18.37
CA ILE A 283 -10.03 -1.39 -17.62
C ILE A 283 -8.75 -0.70 -18.08
N LEU A 284 -8.51 -0.60 -19.39
CA LEU A 284 -7.32 0.06 -19.94
C LEU A 284 -7.27 1.55 -19.55
N ILE A 285 -8.39 2.26 -19.63
CA ILE A 285 -8.48 3.67 -19.22
C ILE A 285 -8.18 3.80 -17.72
N SER A 286 -8.79 2.95 -16.89
CA SER A 286 -8.54 2.97 -15.46
C SER A 286 -7.06 2.73 -15.12
N LEU A 287 -6.42 1.74 -15.75
CA LEU A 287 -4.99 1.47 -15.57
C LEU A 287 -4.13 2.64 -16.03
N THR A 288 -4.51 3.31 -17.11
CA THR A 288 -3.83 4.52 -17.60
C THR A 288 -3.96 5.69 -16.63
N LEU A 289 -5.13 5.87 -16.03
CA LEU A 289 -5.35 6.90 -15.00
C LEU A 289 -4.59 6.61 -13.70
N PHE A 290 -4.53 5.35 -13.28
CA PHE A 290 -3.76 4.94 -12.11
C PHE A 290 -2.24 5.04 -12.31
N ARG A 291 -1.76 4.74 -13.54
CA ARG A 291 -0.34 4.74 -13.86
C ARG A 291 -0.08 5.41 -15.21
N PRO A 292 -0.20 6.74 -15.27
CA PRO A 292 0.01 7.49 -16.52
C PRO A 292 1.44 7.34 -17.07
N ASP A 293 2.40 7.13 -16.17
CA ASP A 293 3.80 6.90 -16.53
C ASP A 293 3.99 5.67 -17.45
N TYR A 294 3.19 4.62 -17.29
CA TYR A 294 3.31 3.42 -18.14
C TYR A 294 3.11 3.71 -19.63
N VAL A 295 2.16 4.59 -19.97
CA VAL A 295 1.92 5.01 -21.34
C VAL A 295 3.00 5.99 -21.78
N LEU A 296 3.36 6.92 -20.91
CA LEU A 296 4.33 7.97 -21.18
C LEU A 296 5.73 7.37 -21.39
N ASP A 297 6.14 6.38 -20.58
CA ASP A 297 7.46 5.71 -20.66
C ASP A 297 7.72 5.04 -22.01
N LYS A 298 6.67 4.65 -22.74
CA LYS A 298 6.82 4.09 -24.08
C LYS A 298 7.27 5.11 -25.13
N PHE A 299 6.89 6.37 -24.96
CA PHE A 299 7.20 7.45 -25.91
C PHE A 299 8.31 8.35 -25.38
N TYR A 300 8.37 8.52 -24.08
CA TYR A 300 9.33 9.38 -23.38
C TYR A 300 9.85 8.63 -22.13
N PRO A 301 10.95 7.88 -22.26
CA PRO A 301 11.51 7.14 -21.13
C PRO A 301 11.84 8.08 -19.97
N ASN A 302 11.65 7.58 -18.75
CA ASN A 302 11.87 8.36 -17.52
C ASN A 302 13.37 8.43 -17.14
N TYR A 303 14.13 7.44 -17.57
CA TYR A 303 15.53 7.30 -17.22
C TYR A 303 16.37 7.08 -18.48
N GLU A 304 17.53 7.70 -18.50
CA GLU A 304 18.62 7.40 -19.41
C GLU A 304 19.53 6.35 -18.76
N TYR A 305 19.87 5.32 -19.51
CA TYR A 305 20.77 4.26 -19.05
C TYR A 305 22.18 4.57 -19.48
N GLU A 306 23.06 4.83 -18.57
CA GLU A 306 24.49 4.93 -18.85
C GLU A 306 25.14 3.55 -18.61
N GLN A 307 25.57 2.90 -19.70
CA GLN A 307 26.42 1.72 -19.61
C GLN A 307 27.81 2.15 -19.15
N LEU A 308 28.28 1.57 -18.05
CA LEU A 308 29.62 1.79 -17.54
C LEU A 308 30.64 1.24 -18.51
N GLN A 309 31.21 2.10 -19.34
CA GLN A 309 32.42 1.78 -20.10
C GLN A 309 33.65 2.04 -19.21
N ILE A 310 34.50 1.03 -19.08
CA ILE A 310 35.69 0.98 -18.24
C ILE A 310 36.58 2.23 -18.41
N ASN A 311 36.61 2.84 -19.58
CA ASN A 311 37.48 3.97 -19.90
C ASN A 311 36.98 5.35 -19.43
N ASN A 312 35.72 5.47 -18.94
CA ASN A 312 35.10 6.77 -18.62
C ASN A 312 34.73 6.96 -17.14
N LEU A 313 35.16 6.10 -16.25
CA LEU A 313 34.71 6.07 -14.85
C LEU A 313 35.12 7.24 -13.98
N GLN A 314 36.25 7.88 -14.28
CA GLN A 314 36.68 9.07 -13.55
C GLN A 314 35.84 10.33 -13.88
N PHE A 315 34.99 10.25 -14.91
CA PHE A 315 34.23 11.40 -15.44
C PHE A 315 32.72 11.24 -15.34
N ILE A 316 32.20 10.27 -14.58
CA ILE A 316 30.75 10.23 -14.31
C ILE A 316 30.45 11.41 -13.37
N ASN A 317 30.16 12.55 -13.97
CA ASN A 317 29.65 13.70 -13.26
C ASN A 317 28.17 13.49 -12.95
N LEU A 318 27.88 13.10 -11.71
CA LEU A 318 26.50 13.04 -11.21
C LEU A 318 25.94 14.46 -11.21
N LYS A 319 24.95 14.71 -12.04
CA LYS A 319 24.29 16.02 -12.10
C LYS A 319 23.47 16.24 -10.85
N SER A 320 23.68 17.36 -10.16
CA SER A 320 22.97 17.73 -8.94
C SER A 320 21.50 18.08 -9.16
N ASP A 321 21.06 18.21 -10.41
CA ASP A 321 19.71 18.62 -10.80
C ASP A 321 18.70 17.45 -10.90
N ARG A 322 19.18 16.20 -10.80
CA ARG A 322 18.38 15.00 -11.05
C ARG A 322 18.72 13.84 -10.12
N ASP A 323 17.74 12.97 -9.89
CA ASP A 323 17.93 11.75 -9.11
C ASP A 323 18.75 10.72 -9.90
N VAL A 324 19.68 10.07 -9.22
CA VAL A 324 20.54 9.03 -9.79
C VAL A 324 20.25 7.70 -9.11
N HIS A 325 19.99 6.68 -9.91
CA HIS A 325 19.75 5.33 -9.44
C HIS A 325 20.97 4.46 -9.73
N ILE A 326 21.55 3.85 -8.70
CA ILE A 326 22.70 2.96 -8.81
C ILE A 326 22.22 1.53 -8.48
N ARG A 327 22.32 0.61 -9.43
CA ARG A 327 22.11 -0.79 -9.20
C ARG A 327 23.44 -1.46 -8.89
N VAL A 328 23.49 -2.16 -7.76
CA VAL A 328 24.66 -2.96 -7.37
C VAL A 328 24.33 -4.42 -7.19
N THR A 329 25.31 -5.26 -7.48
CA THR A 329 25.27 -6.70 -7.17
C THR A 329 26.21 -6.93 -5.99
N ARG A 330 25.70 -7.45 -4.89
CA ARG A 330 26.44 -7.80 -3.69
C ARG A 330 26.60 -9.31 -3.60
N ARG A 331 27.82 -9.80 -3.57
CA ARG A 331 28.10 -11.21 -3.32
C ARG A 331 27.93 -11.53 -1.84
N THR A 332 27.11 -12.51 -1.53
CA THR A 332 26.92 -13.02 -0.17
C THR A 332 27.21 -14.51 -0.13
N GLU A 333 27.34 -15.07 1.07
CA GLU A 333 27.51 -16.53 1.25
C GLU A 333 26.34 -17.35 0.66
N TYR A 334 25.20 -16.72 0.44
CA TYR A 334 23.97 -17.33 -0.09
C TYR A 334 23.69 -16.99 -1.55
N GLY A 335 24.67 -16.42 -2.27
CA GLY A 335 24.56 -16.01 -3.66
C GLY A 335 24.60 -14.50 -3.87
N ASP A 336 24.44 -14.09 -5.13
CA ASP A 336 24.46 -12.69 -5.54
C ASP A 336 23.13 -12.02 -5.17
N ARG A 337 23.20 -10.85 -4.51
CA ARG A 337 22.03 -10.02 -4.17
C ARG A 337 22.08 -8.72 -4.93
N TYR A 338 20.92 -8.32 -5.41
CA TYR A 338 20.76 -7.06 -6.12
C TYR A 338 20.19 -6.01 -5.18
N LYS A 339 20.80 -4.82 -5.17
CA LYS A 339 20.31 -3.65 -4.43
C LYS A 339 20.25 -2.44 -5.36
N LEU A 340 19.24 -1.60 -5.15
CA LEU A 340 19.10 -0.36 -5.86
C LEU A 340 19.19 0.79 -4.86
N PHE A 341 20.13 1.70 -5.09
CA PHE A 341 20.30 2.89 -4.29
C PHE A 341 19.86 4.10 -5.09
N VAL A 342 19.10 4.98 -4.45
CA VAL A 342 18.68 6.25 -5.03
C VAL A 342 19.43 7.38 -4.37
N ILE A 343 20.14 8.15 -5.17
CA ILE A 343 20.79 9.37 -4.75
C ILE A 343 19.85 10.50 -5.12
N ASN A 344 19.23 11.11 -4.12
CA ASN A 344 18.33 12.23 -4.35
C ASN A 344 19.11 13.48 -4.74
N LYS A 345 18.60 14.23 -5.70
CA LYS A 345 19.14 15.51 -6.16
C LYS A 345 19.40 16.50 -5.04
N ASP A 346 18.55 16.52 -3.99
CA ASP A 346 18.67 17.44 -2.86
C ASP A 346 19.87 17.13 -1.94
N SER A 347 20.56 16.00 -2.17
CA SER A 347 21.74 15.60 -1.40
C SER A 347 23.00 16.38 -1.78
N PHE A 348 22.98 17.12 -2.89
CA PHE A 348 24.14 17.79 -3.46
C PHE A 348 23.81 19.23 -3.89
N LYS A 349 24.84 20.13 -3.77
CA LYS A 349 24.73 21.53 -4.20
C LYS A 349 25.30 21.76 -5.59
N GLU A 350 26.19 20.87 -6.05
CA GLU A 350 26.94 21.00 -7.32
C GLU A 350 27.06 19.61 -7.99
N ASN A 351 27.60 19.55 -9.20
CA ASN A 351 27.93 18.31 -9.88
C ASN A 351 29.04 17.57 -9.17
N TYR A 352 28.84 16.28 -8.86
CA TYR A 352 29.79 15.47 -8.09
C TYR A 352 30.41 14.37 -8.92
N SER A 353 31.67 14.07 -8.64
CA SER A 353 32.29 12.80 -9.02
C SER A 353 31.89 11.68 -8.07
N LEU A 354 32.02 10.43 -8.48
CA LEU A 354 31.80 9.27 -7.60
C LEU A 354 32.72 9.27 -6.36
N GLU A 355 33.94 9.82 -6.49
CA GLU A 355 34.86 9.98 -5.36
C GLU A 355 34.35 10.96 -4.31
N GLU A 356 33.70 12.04 -4.72
CA GLU A 356 33.05 13.01 -3.81
C GLU A 356 31.81 12.41 -3.14
N TYR A 357 31.11 11.53 -3.82
CA TYR A 357 30.04 10.72 -3.20
C TYR A 357 30.60 9.73 -2.18
N GLY A 358 31.91 9.49 -2.22
CA GLY A 358 32.62 8.62 -1.32
C GLY A 358 32.73 7.18 -1.77
N ILE A 359 32.67 6.93 -3.07
CA ILE A 359 32.87 5.63 -3.71
C ILE A 359 34.14 5.66 -4.53
N ASN A 360 35.11 4.80 -4.20
CA ASN A 360 36.23 4.51 -5.07
C ASN A 360 35.99 3.15 -5.75
N LEU A 361 36.07 3.17 -7.08
CA LEU A 361 35.83 1.99 -7.91
C LEU A 361 37.15 1.46 -8.45
N VAL A 362 37.26 0.13 -8.48
CA VAL A 362 38.38 -0.59 -9.11
C VAL A 362 37.80 -1.63 -10.05
N ASP A 363 38.42 -1.74 -11.22
CA ASP A 363 38.08 -2.84 -12.14
C ASP A 363 38.66 -4.16 -11.61
N LYS A 364 37.78 -5.09 -11.27
CA LYS A 364 38.14 -6.46 -10.92
C LYS A 364 37.49 -7.40 -11.95
N GLU A 365 38.28 -7.96 -12.81
CA GLU A 365 37.83 -8.95 -13.82
C GLU A 365 36.77 -8.39 -14.80
N GLY A 366 36.89 -7.12 -15.22
CA GLY A 366 35.91 -6.45 -16.09
C GLY A 366 34.62 -6.02 -15.38
N ARG A 367 34.62 -6.00 -14.05
CA ARG A 367 33.49 -5.58 -13.22
C ARG A 367 33.89 -4.44 -12.30
N MET A 368 33.07 -3.39 -12.30
CA MET A 368 33.27 -2.24 -11.44
C MET A 368 32.90 -2.55 -10.01
N THR A 369 33.90 -2.74 -9.19
CA THR A 369 33.74 -3.10 -7.79
C THR A 369 34.08 -1.94 -6.89
N VAL A 370 33.26 -1.72 -5.87
CA VAL A 370 33.51 -0.73 -4.81
C VAL A 370 34.69 -1.20 -3.97
N ASP A 371 35.82 -0.53 -4.09
CA ASP A 371 37.04 -0.87 -3.37
C ASP A 371 37.06 -0.24 -1.98
N THR A 372 36.86 1.06 -1.90
CA THR A 372 36.82 1.79 -0.64
C THR A 372 35.65 2.76 -0.57
N LEU A 373 35.12 2.95 0.65
CA LEU A 373 34.06 3.89 0.94
C LEU A 373 34.52 4.92 1.98
N LYS A 374 34.23 6.17 1.73
CA LYS A 374 34.48 7.24 2.70
C LYS A 374 33.62 7.02 3.93
N TRP A 375 34.25 6.97 5.13
CA TRP A 375 33.59 6.58 6.40
C TRP A 375 32.27 7.32 6.67
N ASN A 376 32.20 8.60 6.36
CA ASN A 376 31.01 9.44 6.57
C ASN A 376 30.37 9.87 5.23
N GLY A 377 30.72 9.21 4.13
CA GLY A 377 30.22 9.50 2.79
C GLY A 377 28.74 9.15 2.63
N LEU A 378 28.10 9.81 1.68
CA LEU A 378 26.68 9.59 1.37
C LEU A 378 26.43 8.16 0.87
N ALA A 379 27.36 7.57 0.12
CA ALA A 379 27.28 6.19 -0.35
C ALA A 379 27.15 5.19 0.81
N LYS A 380 27.97 5.35 1.85
CA LYS A 380 27.90 4.49 3.03
C LYS A 380 26.60 4.66 3.81
N LYS A 381 26.12 5.90 3.91
CA LYS A 381 24.82 6.21 4.54
C LYS A 381 23.63 5.62 3.75
N SER A 382 23.75 5.54 2.43
CA SER A 382 22.76 4.91 1.56
C SER A 382 22.81 3.38 1.61
N GLY A 383 23.80 2.78 2.29
CA GLY A 383 23.90 1.33 2.47
C GLY A 383 24.79 0.61 1.44
N VAL A 384 25.57 1.33 0.64
CA VAL A 384 26.61 0.74 -0.24
C VAL A 384 27.71 0.16 0.63
N GLU A 385 28.22 -1.02 0.27
CA GLU A 385 29.30 -1.70 0.98
C GLU A 385 30.51 -1.95 0.08
N THR A 386 31.67 -2.12 0.71
CA THR A 386 32.90 -2.53 0.02
C THR A 386 32.71 -3.93 -0.58
N GLY A 387 33.09 -4.09 -1.84
CA GLY A 387 32.89 -5.34 -2.59
C GLY A 387 31.60 -5.38 -3.42
N ASP A 388 30.71 -4.40 -3.29
CA ASP A 388 29.55 -4.26 -4.17
C ASP A 388 30.02 -4.03 -5.62
N VAL A 389 29.42 -4.75 -6.56
CA VAL A 389 29.66 -4.58 -7.99
C VAL A 389 28.59 -3.67 -8.57
N ILE A 390 29.00 -2.54 -9.12
CA ILE A 390 28.06 -1.63 -9.79
C ILE A 390 27.71 -2.20 -11.16
N SER A 391 26.43 -2.47 -11.39
CA SER A 391 25.95 -3.06 -12.63
C SER A 391 25.30 -2.04 -13.57
N GLU A 392 24.69 -0.98 -13.04
CA GLU A 392 23.93 -0.03 -13.88
C GLU A 392 23.79 1.33 -13.18
N PHE A 393 23.88 2.40 -13.98
CA PHE A 393 23.46 3.75 -13.59
C PHE A 393 22.27 4.19 -14.42
N LYS A 394 21.32 4.83 -13.76
CA LYS A 394 20.16 5.47 -14.39
C LYS A 394 20.06 6.91 -13.91
N THR A 395 19.93 7.84 -14.82
CA THR A 395 19.69 9.25 -14.53
C THR A 395 18.31 9.67 -15.00
N GLU A 396 17.60 10.47 -14.20
CA GLU A 396 16.28 10.99 -14.56
C GLU A 396 16.40 11.98 -15.74
N ILE A 397 15.50 11.85 -16.74
CA ILE A 397 15.41 12.76 -17.88
C ILE A 397 14.48 13.92 -17.50
N LEU A 398 15.03 15.15 -17.41
CA LEU A 398 14.26 16.34 -16.96
C LEU A 398 13.34 16.92 -18.04
N ASP A 399 13.69 16.80 -19.33
CA ASP A 399 12.93 17.36 -20.46
C ASP A 399 11.69 16.52 -20.83
N ARG A 400 11.26 15.67 -19.93
CA ARG A 400 10.09 14.82 -20.12
C ARG A 400 8.79 15.61 -19.96
N PRO A 401 7.80 15.41 -20.86
CA PRO A 401 6.48 16.01 -20.71
C PRO A 401 5.83 15.59 -19.38
N ASN A 402 5.12 16.53 -18.75
CA ASN A 402 4.41 16.22 -17.50
C ASN A 402 3.35 15.13 -17.75
N LYS A 403 3.33 14.11 -16.91
CA LYS A 403 2.35 13.01 -16.97
C LYS A 403 0.89 13.46 -16.95
N ALA A 404 0.61 14.67 -16.47
CA ALA A 404 -0.72 15.28 -16.52
C ALA A 404 -1.30 15.38 -17.93
N ILE A 405 -0.47 15.35 -18.98
CA ILE A 405 -0.93 15.35 -20.37
C ILE A 405 -1.74 14.09 -20.72
N VAL A 406 -1.48 12.96 -20.06
CA VAL A 406 -2.16 11.69 -20.32
C VAL A 406 -3.61 11.70 -19.82
N TYR A 407 -3.90 12.41 -18.74
CA TYR A 407 -5.21 12.41 -18.09
C TYR A 407 -6.36 12.90 -18.97
N PRO A 408 -6.26 14.04 -19.69
CA PRO A 408 -7.33 14.49 -20.58
C PRO A 408 -7.68 13.46 -21.65
N PHE A 409 -6.68 12.81 -22.25
CA PHE A 409 -6.91 11.77 -23.28
C PHE A 409 -7.66 10.58 -22.71
N ALA A 410 -7.28 10.11 -21.52
CA ALA A 410 -7.96 9.02 -20.84
C ALA A 410 -9.42 9.40 -20.48
N LEU A 411 -9.66 10.61 -19.96
CA LEU A 411 -11.01 11.09 -19.63
C LEU A 411 -11.91 11.26 -20.86
N ILE A 412 -11.39 11.83 -21.94
CA ILE A 412 -12.12 11.96 -23.20
C ILE A 412 -12.49 10.58 -23.74
N SER A 413 -11.60 9.59 -23.60
CA SER A 413 -11.86 8.23 -24.05
C SER A 413 -13.02 7.58 -23.30
N VAL A 414 -13.23 7.87 -22.00
CA VAL A 414 -14.43 7.40 -21.23
C VAL A 414 -15.70 7.96 -21.86
N SER A 415 -15.71 9.28 -22.09
CA SER A 415 -16.86 9.98 -22.66
C SER A 415 -17.19 9.49 -24.06
N TYR A 416 -16.17 9.33 -24.91
CA TYR A 416 -16.32 8.88 -26.28
C TYR A 416 -16.84 7.45 -26.38
N THR A 417 -16.30 6.53 -25.57
CA THR A 417 -16.66 5.12 -25.62
C THR A 417 -18.12 4.86 -25.22
N HIS A 418 -18.65 5.67 -24.28
CA HIS A 418 -19.97 5.41 -23.75
C HIS A 418 -21.08 6.33 -24.31
N LEU A 419 -20.73 7.56 -24.69
CA LEU A 419 -21.72 8.57 -25.12
C LEU A 419 -21.84 8.70 -26.63
N THR A 420 -20.81 8.37 -27.41
CA THR A 420 -20.75 8.64 -28.85
C THR A 420 -20.83 7.43 -29.76
N LEU A 421 -20.62 6.21 -29.22
CA LEU A 421 -20.85 5.01 -30.04
C LEU A 421 -22.36 4.87 -30.32
N PRO A 422 -22.78 4.81 -31.58
CA PRO A 422 -24.19 4.77 -31.95
C PRO A 422 -24.81 3.55 -31.29
N THR A 423 -25.63 3.82 -30.34
CA THR A 423 -26.41 2.80 -29.65
C THR A 423 -27.71 2.62 -30.36
N ASN A 424 -27.81 1.61 -31.23
CA ASN A 424 -29.11 0.92 -31.44
C ASN A 424 -29.47 0.26 -30.07
N ARG A 425 -29.84 1.09 -29.10
CA ARG A 425 -30.27 0.66 -27.76
C ARG A 425 -31.80 0.69 -27.61
N GLU A 426 -32.49 0.86 -28.73
CA GLU A 426 -33.91 0.59 -28.80
C GLU A 426 -34.12 -0.84 -29.30
N VAL A 427 -34.23 -1.77 -28.39
CA VAL A 427 -35.19 -2.89 -28.26
C VAL A 427 -35.04 -3.52 -26.91
#